data_f3f4f66a2ffc9197d1ae57c138ef4e50
#
_entry.id   f3f4f66a2ffc9197d1ae57c138ef4e50
#
_cell.length_a   1.000
_cell.length_b   1.000
_cell.length_c   1.000
_cell.angle_alpha   90.00
_cell.angle_beta   90.00
_cell.angle_gamma   90.00
#
_symmetry.space_group_name_H-M   'P 1'
#
loop_
_entity.id
_entity.type
_entity.pdbx_description
1 polymer ?
#
loop_
_entity_poly.entity_id
_entity_poly.type
_entity_poly.pdbx_seq_one_letter_code
_entity_poly.pdbx_strand_id
1 'polypeptide(L)'
;DFKAQWGNIPKANGVCPFPEKRPRDHHKKFKWDAVRFANKVYAVFDAVDRLQNNNWVVWMDADTFVHNAITYEQFEDLLPNNKWITYVGRGKGSQTWPECGFYGLNVQNKTCKSFLNEFKRMYDEADNGIFKLIEWHDSFVFGHVLEKFKSQDNNYFDYSQNIYNKTAKTGGGGHPLINSVLGNYFDHMKGARKTLGKSKRSDLINIRGEKYWNEI
;
A
#
# COMPACT_ATOMS: atom_id res chain seq x y z
N ASP A 1 20.97 9.63 -4.20
CA ASP A 1 20.36 8.36 -4.66
C ASP A 1 20.43 7.34 -3.54
N PHE A 2 19.27 6.88 -3.08
CA PHE A 2 19.12 5.93 -1.99
C PHE A 2 19.87 4.61 -2.25
N LYS A 3 19.77 4.08 -3.46
CA LYS A 3 20.45 2.84 -3.85
C LYS A 3 21.97 2.99 -3.85
N ALA A 4 22.48 4.11 -4.31
CA ALA A 4 23.93 4.37 -4.29
C ALA A 4 24.47 4.40 -2.86
N GLN A 5 23.71 4.97 -1.93
CA GLN A 5 24.11 5.07 -0.51
C GLN A 5 23.95 3.73 0.23
N TRP A 6 22.85 2.99 0.00
CA TRP A 6 22.44 1.84 0.80
C TRP A 6 22.51 0.50 0.09
N GLY A 7 22.77 0.47 -1.22
CA GLY A 7 22.71 -0.73 -2.05
C GLY A 7 23.65 -1.87 -1.61
N ASN A 8 24.77 -1.54 -0.97
CA ASN A 8 25.75 -2.50 -0.47
C ASN A 8 25.67 -2.71 1.07
N ILE A 9 24.69 -2.12 1.73
CA ILE A 9 24.56 -2.23 3.19
C ILE A 9 23.57 -3.36 3.54
N PRO A 10 24.02 -4.47 4.18
CA PRO A 10 23.16 -5.65 4.40
C PRO A 10 21.86 -5.34 5.14
N LYS A 11 21.88 -4.48 6.16
CA LYS A 11 20.66 -4.08 6.89
C LYS A 11 19.58 -3.52 5.97
N ALA A 12 19.95 -2.77 4.92
CA ALA A 12 19.00 -2.16 3.98
C ALA A 12 18.55 -3.11 2.86
N ASN A 13 19.14 -4.30 2.77
CA ASN A 13 18.93 -5.30 1.72
C ASN A 13 18.38 -6.63 2.28
N GLY A 14 17.44 -6.55 3.20
CA GLY A 14 16.69 -7.70 3.68
C GLY A 14 17.32 -8.47 4.83
N VAL A 15 18.39 -7.94 5.46
CA VAL A 15 18.95 -8.53 6.68
C VAL A 15 18.31 -7.89 7.90
N CYS A 16 17.65 -8.71 8.72
CA CYS A 16 17.03 -8.24 9.96
C CYS A 16 18.07 -7.68 10.92
N PRO A 17 17.96 -6.41 11.35
CA PRO A 17 18.93 -5.83 12.30
C PRO A 17 18.67 -6.21 13.76
N PHE A 18 17.55 -6.92 14.03
CA PHE A 18 17.10 -7.27 15.40
C PHE A 18 16.66 -8.73 15.48
N PRO A 19 17.49 -9.72 15.06
CA PRO A 19 17.06 -11.12 14.98
C PRO A 19 16.61 -11.68 16.34
N GLU A 20 17.23 -11.29 17.42
CA GLU A 20 16.89 -11.68 18.79
C GLU A 20 15.52 -11.14 19.24
N LYS A 21 15.11 -9.96 18.74
CA LYS A 21 13.80 -9.35 19.03
C LYS A 21 12.71 -9.84 18.09
N ARG A 22 13.08 -10.50 17.01
CA ARG A 22 12.17 -10.92 15.92
C ARG A 22 12.34 -12.40 15.56
N PRO A 23 12.35 -13.35 16.54
CA PRO A 23 12.69 -14.75 16.30
C PRO A 23 11.73 -15.46 15.33
N ARG A 24 10.48 -14.97 15.19
CA ARG A 24 9.47 -15.61 14.32
C ARG A 24 9.52 -15.13 12.87
N ASP A 25 10.09 -13.98 12.59
CA ASP A 25 10.00 -13.37 11.26
C ASP A 25 11.27 -12.68 10.76
N HIS A 26 12.41 -12.79 11.49
CA HIS A 26 13.69 -12.26 11.03
C HIS A 26 14.13 -12.81 9.67
N HIS A 27 13.65 -13.99 9.28
CA HIS A 27 13.89 -14.61 7.97
C HIS A 27 13.09 -13.99 6.82
N LYS A 28 12.10 -13.16 7.12
CA LYS A 28 11.24 -12.51 6.11
C LYS A 28 11.95 -11.31 5.50
N LYS A 29 12.91 -11.55 4.62
CA LYS A 29 13.81 -10.54 4.01
C LYS A 29 13.08 -9.27 3.56
N PHE A 30 11.88 -9.37 2.99
CA PHE A 30 11.15 -8.20 2.49
C PHE A 30 10.88 -7.13 3.55
N LYS A 31 10.82 -7.50 4.82
CA LYS A 31 10.57 -6.54 5.92
C LYS A 31 11.69 -5.51 6.08
N TRP A 32 12.91 -5.86 5.70
CA TRP A 32 14.11 -5.03 5.83
C TRP A 32 14.78 -4.73 4.48
N ASP A 33 14.07 -4.93 3.37
CA ASP A 33 14.56 -4.66 2.02
C ASP A 33 14.24 -3.21 1.59
N ALA A 34 14.80 -2.25 2.33
CA ALA A 34 14.56 -0.82 2.12
C ALA A 34 14.95 -0.37 0.70
N VAL A 35 16.06 -0.91 0.16
CA VAL A 35 16.55 -0.56 -1.18
C VAL A 35 15.55 -0.96 -2.25
N ARG A 36 14.97 -2.14 -2.15
CA ARG A 36 13.94 -2.61 -3.07
C ARG A 36 12.72 -1.69 -3.06
N PHE A 37 12.21 -1.38 -1.87
CA PHE A 37 10.98 -0.58 -1.74
C PHE A 37 11.20 0.91 -2.02
N ALA A 38 12.40 1.43 -1.82
CA ALA A 38 12.74 2.80 -2.21
C ALA A 38 12.50 3.07 -3.70
N ASN A 39 12.71 2.10 -4.60
CA ASN A 39 12.43 2.28 -6.03
C ASN A 39 10.97 2.69 -6.27
N LYS A 40 10.00 2.02 -5.60
CA LYS A 40 8.58 2.36 -5.68
C LYS A 40 8.31 3.75 -5.12
N VAL A 41 8.82 4.03 -3.94
CA VAL A 41 8.56 5.28 -3.22
C VAL A 41 9.09 6.49 -4.00
N TYR A 42 10.31 6.42 -4.52
CA TYR A 42 10.87 7.49 -5.34
C TYR A 42 10.19 7.64 -6.71
N ALA A 43 9.67 6.55 -7.30
CA ALA A 43 8.85 6.64 -8.50
C ALA A 43 7.54 7.43 -8.26
N VAL A 44 6.94 7.27 -7.08
CA VAL A 44 5.76 8.06 -6.68
C VAL A 44 6.11 9.53 -6.51
N PHE A 45 7.24 9.86 -5.87
CA PHE A 45 7.66 11.26 -5.71
C PHE A 45 7.99 11.90 -7.06
N ASP A 46 8.67 11.20 -7.96
CA ASP A 46 8.92 11.69 -9.33
C ASP A 46 7.61 11.97 -10.08
N ALA A 47 6.61 11.07 -9.96
CA ALA A 47 5.29 11.29 -10.55
C ALA A 47 4.59 12.51 -9.96
N VAL A 48 4.63 12.70 -8.64
CA VAL A 48 4.07 13.87 -7.96
C VAL A 48 4.73 15.16 -8.44
N ASP A 49 6.06 15.18 -8.55
CA ASP A 49 6.82 16.35 -8.99
C ASP A 49 6.49 16.73 -10.45
N ARG A 50 6.26 15.74 -11.32
CA ARG A 50 5.91 15.96 -12.74
C ARG A 50 4.45 16.38 -12.94
N LEU A 51 3.54 15.95 -12.07
CA LEU A 51 2.10 16.09 -12.25
C LEU A 51 1.50 17.19 -11.37
N GLN A 52 2.23 18.25 -11.11
CA GLN A 52 1.85 19.35 -10.20
C GLN A 52 0.48 20.02 -10.50
N ASN A 53 0.00 19.93 -11.74
CA ASN A 53 -1.28 20.51 -12.17
C ASN A 53 -2.47 19.53 -12.09
N ASN A 54 -2.25 18.29 -11.69
CA ASN A 54 -3.29 17.29 -11.53
C ASN A 54 -3.77 17.22 -10.08
N ASN A 55 -5.02 16.81 -9.87
CA ASN A 55 -5.56 16.66 -8.53
C ASN A 55 -5.06 15.36 -7.87
N TRP A 56 -4.98 14.28 -8.65
CA TRP A 56 -4.66 12.96 -8.14
C TRP A 56 -3.45 12.32 -8.83
N VAL A 57 -2.58 11.75 -8.05
CA VAL A 57 -1.58 10.77 -8.47
C VAL A 57 -1.99 9.42 -7.89
N VAL A 58 -2.14 8.41 -8.74
CA VAL A 58 -2.53 7.07 -8.34
C VAL A 58 -1.37 6.11 -8.54
N TRP A 59 -1.04 5.38 -7.49
CA TRP A 59 -0.14 4.24 -7.58
C TRP A 59 -0.95 2.95 -7.75
N MET A 60 -0.50 2.12 -8.68
CA MET A 60 -0.96 0.74 -8.84
C MET A 60 0.25 -0.16 -9.09
N ASP A 61 0.40 -1.24 -8.31
CA ASP A 61 1.49 -2.19 -8.50
C ASP A 61 1.39 -2.86 -9.88
N ALA A 62 2.54 -3.04 -10.54
CA ALA A 62 2.61 -3.61 -11.90
C ALA A 62 2.10 -5.06 -12.00
N ASP A 63 1.94 -5.75 -10.88
CA ASP A 63 1.34 -7.07 -10.79
C ASP A 63 -0.17 -7.05 -10.48
N THR A 64 -0.82 -5.92 -10.78
CA THR A 64 -2.28 -5.77 -10.73
C THR A 64 -2.88 -6.02 -12.12
N PHE A 65 -3.83 -6.93 -12.21
CA PHE A 65 -4.54 -7.30 -13.44
C PHE A 65 -5.88 -6.58 -13.51
N VAL A 66 -6.15 -5.92 -14.63
CA VAL A 66 -7.44 -5.28 -14.91
C VAL A 66 -8.32 -6.32 -15.62
N HIS A 67 -9.29 -6.89 -14.91
CA HIS A 67 -10.16 -7.95 -15.42
C HIS A 67 -11.52 -7.43 -15.93
N ASN A 68 -11.86 -6.18 -15.62
CA ASN A 68 -13.08 -5.56 -16.07
C ASN A 68 -12.79 -4.14 -16.54
N ALA A 69 -13.43 -3.71 -17.61
CA ALA A 69 -13.28 -2.35 -18.12
C ALA A 69 -13.76 -1.33 -17.06
N ILE A 70 -13.06 -0.22 -16.96
CA ILE A 70 -13.42 0.89 -16.09
C ILE A 70 -13.50 2.16 -16.93
N THR A 71 -14.62 2.90 -16.85
CA THR A 71 -14.73 4.21 -17.50
C THR A 71 -13.99 5.27 -16.70
N TYR A 72 -13.76 6.43 -17.33
CA TYR A 72 -13.12 7.55 -16.65
C TYR A 72 -13.92 8.00 -15.41
N GLU A 73 -15.24 8.12 -15.54
CA GLU A 73 -16.15 8.51 -14.48
C GLU A 73 -16.11 7.50 -13.30
N GLN A 74 -16.14 6.20 -13.61
CA GLN A 74 -16.03 5.14 -12.60
C GLN A 74 -14.67 5.18 -11.88
N PHE A 75 -13.61 5.55 -12.60
CA PHE A 75 -12.29 5.69 -11.99
C PHE A 75 -12.22 6.94 -11.09
N GLU A 76 -12.84 8.05 -11.50
CA GLU A 76 -12.97 9.25 -10.67
C GLU A 76 -13.77 8.98 -9.38
N ASP A 77 -14.81 8.14 -9.44
CA ASP A 77 -15.59 7.73 -8.26
C ASP A 77 -14.74 7.00 -7.20
N LEU A 78 -13.63 6.38 -7.61
CA LEU A 78 -12.67 5.80 -6.69
C LEU A 78 -11.82 6.87 -5.97
N LEU A 79 -11.82 8.12 -6.44
CA LEU A 79 -10.97 9.21 -5.99
C LEU A 79 -11.80 10.42 -5.52
N PRO A 80 -12.55 10.32 -4.40
CA PRO A 80 -13.44 11.38 -3.94
C PRO A 80 -12.70 12.70 -3.68
N ASN A 81 -13.09 13.78 -4.36
CA ASN A 81 -12.40 15.07 -4.36
C ASN A 81 -12.24 15.73 -2.97
N ASN A 82 -13.10 15.39 -2.00
CA ASN A 82 -13.02 15.88 -0.64
C ASN A 82 -12.03 15.09 0.23
N LYS A 83 -11.31 14.11 -0.34
CA LYS A 83 -10.32 13.29 0.38
C LYS A 83 -8.91 13.72 0.03
N TRP A 84 -8.01 13.67 1.02
CA TRP A 84 -6.60 13.95 0.79
C TRP A 84 -5.80 12.71 0.35
N ILE A 85 -6.32 11.52 0.68
CA ILE A 85 -5.74 10.23 0.31
C ILE A 85 -6.82 9.16 0.23
N THR A 86 -6.65 8.22 -0.71
CA THR A 86 -7.39 6.96 -0.73
C THR A 86 -6.39 5.81 -0.61
N TYR A 87 -6.74 4.76 0.13
CA TYR A 87 -5.84 3.62 0.35
C TYR A 87 -6.62 2.35 0.70
N VAL A 88 -5.94 1.21 0.64
CA VAL A 88 -6.50 -0.07 1.06
C VAL A 88 -5.98 -0.42 2.45
N GLY A 89 -6.80 -0.26 3.47
CA GLY A 89 -6.49 -0.64 4.85
C GLY A 89 -6.64 -2.13 5.11
N ARG A 90 -6.45 -2.54 6.37
CA ARG A 90 -6.60 -3.93 6.81
C ARG A 90 -7.51 -4.11 8.03
N GLY A 91 -8.16 -3.05 8.48
CA GLY A 91 -9.03 -3.06 9.65
C GLY A 91 -8.31 -3.22 11.00
N LYS A 92 -9.08 -3.21 12.07
CA LYS A 92 -8.58 -3.34 13.45
C LYS A 92 -8.29 -4.82 13.76
N GLY A 93 -7.13 -5.08 14.37
CA GLY A 93 -6.80 -6.41 14.93
C GLY A 93 -6.01 -7.35 14.02
N SER A 94 -5.71 -6.95 12.78
CA SER A 94 -4.80 -7.64 11.86
C SER A 94 -3.47 -6.90 11.73
N GLN A 95 -2.68 -7.23 10.72
CA GLN A 95 -1.53 -6.41 10.35
C GLN A 95 -1.98 -4.97 10.13
N THR A 96 -1.32 -4.04 10.77
CA THR A 96 -1.79 -2.66 10.89
C THR A 96 -1.43 -1.77 9.70
N TRP A 97 -0.51 -2.21 8.83
CA TRP A 97 -0.09 -1.42 7.67
C TRP A 97 -0.98 -1.66 6.44
N PRO A 98 -1.21 -0.61 5.63
CA PRO A 98 -2.01 -0.68 4.42
C PRO A 98 -1.49 -1.69 3.38
N GLU A 99 -2.35 -2.08 2.48
CA GLU A 99 -2.00 -2.78 1.25
C GLU A 99 -1.60 -1.75 0.18
N CYS A 100 -0.30 -1.56 -0.04
CA CYS A 100 0.20 -0.55 -0.96
C CYS A 100 0.18 -0.99 -2.44
N GLY A 101 -0.64 -1.96 -2.81
CA GLY A 101 -0.88 -2.32 -4.22
C GLY A 101 -1.71 -1.30 -4.99
N PHE A 102 -2.51 -0.49 -4.27
CA PHE A 102 -3.27 0.62 -4.82
C PHE A 102 -3.46 1.72 -3.78
N TYR A 103 -3.19 2.96 -4.14
CA TYR A 103 -3.55 4.16 -3.37
C TYR A 103 -3.58 5.40 -4.25
N GLY A 104 -4.39 6.38 -3.88
CA GLY A 104 -4.50 7.67 -4.53
C GLY A 104 -4.06 8.80 -3.59
N LEU A 105 -3.34 9.77 -4.14
CA LEU A 105 -2.79 10.94 -3.47
C LEU A 105 -3.37 12.20 -4.09
N ASN A 106 -4.16 12.97 -3.36
CA ASN A 106 -4.67 14.26 -3.81
C ASN A 106 -3.59 15.33 -3.62
N VAL A 107 -2.74 15.48 -4.64
CA VAL A 107 -1.52 16.31 -4.56
C VAL A 107 -1.79 17.82 -4.45
N GLN A 108 -3.03 18.27 -4.64
CA GLN A 108 -3.41 19.66 -4.37
C GLN A 108 -3.81 19.89 -2.90
N ASN A 109 -4.17 18.82 -2.19
CA ASN A 109 -4.58 18.90 -0.81
C ASN A 109 -3.38 19.16 0.13
N LYS A 110 -3.56 20.10 1.09
CA LYS A 110 -2.49 20.49 2.04
C LYS A 110 -2.03 19.32 2.91
N THR A 111 -2.95 18.50 3.41
CA THR A 111 -2.61 17.35 4.25
C THR A 111 -1.83 16.30 3.46
N CYS A 112 -2.22 16.06 2.20
CA CYS A 112 -1.49 15.17 1.30
C CYS A 112 -0.06 15.66 1.04
N LYS A 113 0.12 16.96 0.78
CA LYS A 113 1.47 17.55 0.63
C LYS A 113 2.34 17.35 1.87
N SER A 114 1.78 17.56 3.05
CA SER A 114 2.49 17.33 4.31
C SER A 114 2.82 15.86 4.54
N PHE A 115 1.90 14.96 4.21
CA PHE A 115 2.13 13.51 4.22
C PHE A 115 3.27 13.11 3.28
N LEU A 116 3.24 13.59 2.04
CA LEU A 116 4.28 13.31 1.03
C LEU A 116 5.65 13.80 1.47
N ASN A 117 5.74 15.00 2.02
CA ASN A 117 6.99 15.57 2.54
C ASN A 117 7.56 14.70 3.67
N GLU A 118 6.73 14.27 4.63
CA GLU A 118 7.18 13.40 5.71
C GLU A 118 7.55 12.00 5.19
N PHE A 119 6.76 11.43 4.29
CA PHE A 119 7.03 10.12 3.70
C PHE A 119 8.36 10.13 2.92
N LYS A 120 8.64 11.21 2.16
CA LYS A 120 9.91 11.42 1.48
C LYS A 120 11.07 11.56 2.47
N ARG A 121 10.90 12.39 3.50
CA ARG A 121 11.90 12.61 4.55
C ARG A 121 12.32 11.29 5.22
N MET A 122 11.38 10.37 5.45
CA MET A 122 11.69 9.07 6.05
C MET A 122 12.74 8.28 5.25
N TYR A 123 12.77 8.42 3.93
CA TYR A 123 13.76 7.78 3.06
C TYR A 123 14.99 8.64 2.84
N ASP A 124 14.85 9.94 2.64
CA ASP A 124 15.98 10.86 2.41
C ASP A 124 16.91 10.93 3.63
N GLU A 125 16.34 10.90 4.82
CA GLU A 125 17.05 10.88 6.11
C GLU A 125 17.02 9.48 6.75
N ALA A 126 17.34 8.44 6.00
CA ALA A 126 17.08 7.04 6.35
C ALA A 126 17.53 6.65 7.78
N ASP A 127 18.69 7.11 8.26
CA ASP A 127 19.18 6.83 9.62
C ASP A 127 18.33 7.49 10.71
N ASN A 128 17.69 8.63 10.43
CA ASN A 128 16.74 9.31 11.32
C ASN A 128 15.28 9.04 10.93
N GLY A 129 15.06 8.33 9.84
CA GLY A 129 13.76 7.95 9.30
C GLY A 129 13.50 6.46 9.39
N ILE A 130 13.50 5.77 8.25
CA ILE A 130 13.06 4.37 8.13
C ILE A 130 13.85 3.42 9.03
N PHE A 131 15.16 3.65 9.26
CA PHE A 131 15.98 2.75 10.09
C PHE A 131 15.73 2.90 11.59
N LYS A 132 14.93 3.86 12.03
CA LYS A 132 14.39 3.92 13.40
C LYS A 132 13.14 3.06 13.57
N LEU A 133 12.53 2.60 12.48
CA LEU A 133 11.36 1.74 12.52
C LEU A 133 11.76 0.26 12.66
N ILE A 134 10.79 -0.57 13.03
CA ILE A 134 10.99 -2.02 13.20
C ILE A 134 10.89 -2.83 11.91
N GLU A 135 10.35 -2.23 10.84
CA GLU A 135 10.25 -2.78 9.48
C GLU A 135 10.40 -1.64 8.47
N TRP A 136 10.94 -1.92 7.26
CA TRP A 136 11.35 -0.88 6.32
C TRP A 136 10.75 -1.05 4.91
N HIS A 137 9.81 -1.98 4.74
CA HIS A 137 9.08 -2.07 3.48
C HIS A 137 8.06 -0.92 3.34
N ASP A 138 7.71 -0.60 2.11
CA ASP A 138 6.85 0.54 1.75
C ASP A 138 5.54 0.60 2.56
N SER A 139 4.82 -0.51 2.67
CA SER A 139 3.54 -0.56 3.38
C SER A 139 3.66 -0.22 4.87
N PHE A 140 4.75 -0.64 5.53
CA PHE A 140 4.99 -0.33 6.94
C PHE A 140 5.29 1.16 7.12
N VAL A 141 6.22 1.69 6.31
CA VAL A 141 6.60 3.11 6.38
C VAL A 141 5.42 4.02 6.00
N PHE A 142 4.71 3.67 4.93
CA PHE A 142 3.49 4.37 4.52
C PHE A 142 2.44 4.40 5.64
N GLY A 143 2.17 3.24 6.25
CA GLY A 143 1.21 3.13 7.37
C GLY A 143 1.64 3.95 8.59
N HIS A 144 2.94 3.93 8.93
CA HIS A 144 3.49 4.71 10.03
C HIS A 144 3.26 6.22 9.83
N VAL A 145 3.55 6.73 8.64
CA VAL A 145 3.32 8.15 8.31
C VAL A 145 1.83 8.45 8.20
N LEU A 146 1.04 7.56 7.58
CA LEU A 146 -0.40 7.72 7.41
C LEU A 146 -1.12 7.94 8.75
N GLU A 147 -0.81 7.14 9.78
CA GLU A 147 -1.46 7.25 11.09
C GLU A 147 -1.22 8.61 11.75
N LYS A 148 -0.04 9.21 11.56
CA LYS A 148 0.28 10.56 12.03
C LYS A 148 -0.67 11.61 11.42
N PHE A 149 -0.97 11.52 10.12
CA PHE A 149 -1.81 12.51 9.43
C PHE A 149 -3.30 12.21 9.56
N LYS A 150 -3.70 10.95 9.70
CA LYS A 150 -5.09 10.58 10.01
C LYS A 150 -5.59 11.14 11.34
N SER A 151 -4.70 11.31 12.31
CA SER A 151 -5.04 11.94 13.59
C SER A 151 -5.26 13.46 13.48
N GLN A 152 -4.76 14.09 12.40
CA GLN A 152 -4.87 15.53 12.15
C GLN A 152 -6.00 15.87 11.18
N ASP A 153 -6.30 14.98 10.22
CA ASP A 153 -7.33 15.19 9.21
C ASP A 153 -8.03 13.86 8.90
N ASN A 154 -9.30 13.77 9.22
CA ASN A 154 -10.14 12.58 9.03
C ASN A 154 -10.75 12.47 7.62
N ASN A 155 -10.42 13.39 6.70
CA ASN A 155 -10.88 13.37 5.31
C ASN A 155 -10.02 12.43 4.43
N TYR A 156 -9.84 11.20 4.86
CA TYR A 156 -9.26 10.11 4.06
C TYR A 156 -10.33 9.12 3.63
N PHE A 157 -9.99 8.24 2.68
CA PHE A 157 -10.86 7.15 2.26
C PHE A 157 -10.14 5.80 2.32
N ASP A 158 -10.65 4.89 3.15
CA ASP A 158 -10.16 3.52 3.25
C ASP A 158 -11.11 2.57 2.52
N TYR A 159 -10.68 2.02 1.38
CA TYR A 159 -11.49 1.08 0.61
C TYR A 159 -11.89 -0.18 1.38
N SER A 160 -11.17 -0.54 2.44
CA SER A 160 -11.42 -1.76 3.24
C SER A 160 -12.31 -1.53 4.46
N GLN A 161 -12.70 -0.30 4.76
CA GLN A 161 -13.35 0.08 6.01
C GLN A 161 -14.59 -0.77 6.35
N ASN A 162 -15.44 -1.04 5.35
CA ASN A 162 -16.67 -1.81 5.55
C ASN A 162 -16.44 -3.32 5.55
N ILE A 163 -15.30 -3.79 5.06
CA ILE A 163 -14.97 -5.20 4.92
C ILE A 163 -14.45 -5.75 6.25
N TYR A 164 -13.46 -5.11 6.83
CA TYR A 164 -12.78 -5.60 8.02
C TYR A 164 -13.51 -5.31 9.33
N ASN A 165 -14.41 -4.33 9.36
CA ASN A 165 -15.31 -4.15 10.51
C ASN A 165 -16.23 -5.35 10.74
N LYS A 166 -16.53 -6.14 9.70
CA LYS A 166 -17.34 -7.36 9.77
C LYS A 166 -16.53 -8.62 10.09
N THR A 167 -15.22 -8.61 9.81
CA THR A 167 -14.34 -9.80 9.86
C THR A 167 -13.14 -9.64 10.80
N ALA A 168 -13.15 -8.67 11.69
CA ALA A 168 -12.05 -8.36 12.61
C ALA A 168 -11.53 -9.56 13.43
N LYS A 169 -12.33 -10.63 13.58
CA LYS A 169 -11.92 -11.86 14.26
C LYS A 169 -11.05 -12.79 13.42
N THR A 170 -11.04 -12.66 12.11
CA THR A 170 -10.35 -13.60 11.20
C THR A 170 -8.96 -13.14 10.78
N GLY A 171 -8.50 -11.98 11.27
CA GLY A 171 -7.10 -11.55 11.12
C GLY A 171 -6.59 -11.47 9.68
N GLY A 172 -7.47 -11.22 8.71
CA GLY A 172 -7.05 -11.06 7.33
C GLY A 172 -7.31 -12.28 6.46
N GLY A 173 -8.38 -12.98 6.70
CA GLY A 173 -8.94 -13.86 5.66
C GLY A 173 -9.20 -13.01 4.43
N GLY A 174 -8.65 -13.41 3.31
CA GLY A 174 -8.81 -12.72 2.06
C GLY A 174 -7.74 -11.66 1.75
N HIS A 175 -7.86 -11.15 0.57
CA HIS A 175 -6.99 -10.13 0.01
C HIS A 175 -7.71 -8.78 0.05
N PRO A 176 -7.19 -7.75 0.76
CA PRO A 176 -7.95 -6.51 0.99
C PRO A 176 -8.38 -5.81 -0.31
N LEU A 177 -7.51 -5.71 -1.31
CA LEU A 177 -7.83 -5.04 -2.57
C LEU A 177 -9.04 -5.68 -3.26
N ILE A 178 -9.02 -6.99 -3.48
CA ILE A 178 -10.07 -7.69 -4.22
C ILE A 178 -11.41 -7.81 -3.46
N ASN A 179 -11.39 -7.63 -2.15
CA ASN A 179 -12.60 -7.63 -1.31
C ASN A 179 -13.22 -6.24 -1.16
N SER A 180 -12.54 -5.20 -1.64
CA SER A 180 -13.04 -3.82 -1.70
C SER A 180 -13.77 -3.54 -3.01
N VAL A 181 -14.23 -2.31 -3.20
CA VAL A 181 -14.77 -1.84 -4.49
C VAL A 181 -13.76 -1.95 -5.63
N LEU A 182 -12.46 -1.90 -5.34
CA LEU A 182 -11.40 -2.09 -6.34
C LEU A 182 -11.48 -3.47 -7.00
N GLY A 183 -11.93 -4.48 -6.29
CA GLY A 183 -12.15 -5.82 -6.83
C GLY A 183 -13.21 -5.92 -7.92
N ASN A 184 -14.01 -4.86 -8.18
CA ASN A 184 -14.89 -4.79 -9.34
C ASN A 184 -14.09 -4.73 -10.64
N TYR A 185 -12.86 -4.27 -10.58
CA TYR A 185 -12.02 -3.98 -11.74
C TYR A 185 -10.67 -4.68 -11.72
N PHE A 186 -10.12 -4.92 -10.52
CA PHE A 186 -8.71 -5.28 -10.33
C PHE A 186 -8.53 -6.57 -9.53
N ASP A 187 -7.56 -7.39 -9.95
CA ASP A 187 -6.99 -8.46 -9.15
C ASP A 187 -5.49 -8.22 -8.96
N HIS A 188 -4.99 -8.28 -7.74
CA HIS A 188 -3.59 -8.03 -7.42
C HIS A 188 -2.84 -9.35 -7.20
N MET A 189 -1.93 -9.70 -8.11
CA MET A 189 -1.20 -10.96 -8.19
C MET A 189 -0.06 -11.09 -7.17
N LYS A 190 -0.33 -10.83 -5.90
CA LYS A 190 0.69 -10.83 -4.85
C LYS A 190 1.07 -12.23 -4.38
N GLY A 191 2.37 -12.46 -4.16
CA GLY A 191 2.87 -13.74 -3.63
C GLY A 191 2.60 -14.92 -4.57
N ALA A 192 2.03 -16.01 -4.04
CA ALA A 192 1.73 -17.22 -4.80
C ALA A 192 0.74 -17.01 -5.97
N ARG A 193 -0.06 -15.95 -5.95
CA ARG A 193 -0.99 -15.60 -7.04
C ARG A 193 -0.27 -15.27 -8.34
N LYS A 194 0.98 -14.80 -8.28
CA LYS A 194 1.82 -14.56 -9.48
C LYS A 194 2.01 -15.82 -10.32
N THR A 195 2.19 -16.96 -9.67
CA THR A 195 2.34 -18.24 -10.37
C THR A 195 1.00 -18.78 -10.89
N LEU A 196 -0.09 -18.46 -10.20
CA LEU A 196 -1.42 -18.93 -10.55
C LEU A 196 -2.12 -18.05 -11.60
N GLY A 197 -1.63 -16.83 -11.83
CA GLY A 197 -2.22 -15.88 -12.75
C GLY A 197 -3.54 -15.25 -12.28
N LYS A 198 -4.05 -15.63 -11.08
CA LYS A 198 -5.23 -15.02 -10.44
C LYS A 198 -5.33 -15.36 -8.96
N SER A 199 -6.15 -14.60 -8.24
CA SER A 199 -6.53 -14.89 -6.86
C SER A 199 -7.38 -16.16 -6.78
N LYS A 200 -7.42 -16.78 -5.59
CA LYS A 200 -8.21 -17.99 -5.32
C LYS A 200 -9.57 -17.63 -4.74
N ARG A 201 -10.53 -18.56 -4.86
CA ARG A 201 -11.83 -18.43 -4.18
C ARG A 201 -11.69 -18.19 -2.67
N SER A 202 -10.70 -18.82 -2.03
CA SER A 202 -10.40 -18.63 -0.60
C SER A 202 -9.85 -17.23 -0.25
N ASP A 203 -9.44 -16.44 -1.24
CA ASP A 203 -9.01 -15.06 -1.03
C ASP A 203 -10.21 -14.07 -0.95
N LEU A 204 -11.39 -14.50 -1.40
CA LEU A 204 -12.63 -13.74 -1.31
C LEU A 204 -13.34 -13.97 0.03
N ILE A 205 -13.70 -12.88 0.72
CA ILE A 205 -14.50 -12.92 1.95
C ILE A 205 -15.97 -13.21 1.63
N ASN A 206 -16.48 -12.62 0.55
CA ASN A 206 -17.85 -12.80 0.08
C ASN A 206 -17.85 -13.29 -1.38
N ILE A 207 -18.98 -13.88 -1.79
CA ILE A 207 -19.24 -14.16 -3.22
C ILE A 207 -19.38 -12.83 -3.94
N ARG A 208 -18.71 -12.72 -5.09
CA ARG A 208 -18.77 -11.56 -5.96
C ARG A 208 -19.56 -11.89 -7.23
N GLY A 209 -20.22 -10.87 -7.80
CA GLY A 209 -21.09 -11.05 -8.97
C GLY A 209 -20.38 -10.89 -10.31
N GLU A 210 -19.14 -10.37 -10.32
CA GLU A 210 -18.41 -10.14 -11.57
C GLU A 210 -17.99 -11.48 -12.19
N LYS A 211 -18.11 -11.57 -13.53
CA LYS A 211 -17.80 -12.80 -14.29
C LYS A 211 -16.43 -13.39 -13.94
N TYR A 212 -15.42 -12.52 -13.83
CA TYR A 212 -14.05 -12.92 -13.48
C TYR A 212 -13.98 -13.76 -12.20
N TRP A 213 -14.72 -13.36 -11.16
CA TRP A 213 -14.70 -14.03 -9.87
C TRP A 213 -15.50 -15.34 -9.84
N ASN A 214 -16.42 -15.52 -10.78
CA ASN A 214 -17.19 -16.76 -10.92
C ASN A 214 -16.39 -17.91 -11.59
N GLU A 215 -15.24 -17.56 -12.20
CA GLU A 215 -14.37 -18.51 -12.89
C GLU A 215 -13.17 -18.99 -12.04
N ILE A 216 -13.17 -18.70 -10.73
CA ILE A 216 -12.10 -19.09 -9.79
C ILE A 216 -12.57 -20.10 -8.73
#